data_e7cb0facde798536e910847956600a11
#
_entry.id   e7cb0facde798536e910847956600a11
#
_cell.length_a   1.000
_cell.length_b   1.000
_cell.length_c   1.000
_cell.angle_alpha   90.00
_cell.angle_beta   90.00
_cell.angle_gamma   90.00
#
_symmetry.space_group_name_H-M   'P 1'
#
loop_
_entity.id
_entity.type
_entity.pdbx_description
1 polymer ?
#
loop_
_entity_poly.entity_id
_entity_poly.type
_entity_poly.pdbx_seq_one_letter_code
_entity_poly.pdbx_strand_id
1 'polypeptide(L)'
;AVRFQDIARPSGLQFVLRNSDTPDKYQNKQMVAGVALFDYNNDGFLDVYFANGAQIPSLLKSKPEYYNRLFRNNCNGTFTDVTEQAGVKAEGYSMGVATGDYDNDGWEDIYVVGVNYNLLFHNQRDGTFKDVTEAAGLRALHPTLGKIWSICAAWFDYNNDGWLDLFVVNYCVWGLDKDPYCGSESRKFRVYCHPSKFDPLPNMLFRNNGDGTFTDVSATSGIGKHLGKGMGVAVADYDEDGYSDVFVANDTTRNFLFHNEHNGTFKEVGLRVGVAYNGDGAALSYMGADFRDADNDGRPDIFVTAISNEMFSYFHNEGGGLFEDFTHASHLGRLSIFMSGWSNGIFDFNNDGWKDLFASNSHVNDQVEQEM
;
A
#
# COMPACT_ATOMS: atom_id res chain seq x y z
N ALA A 1 15.69 -12.28 -21.80
CA ALA A 1 15.48 -12.25 -20.35
C ALA A 1 15.75 -10.84 -19.85
N VAL A 2 14.83 -10.27 -19.11
CA VAL A 2 14.97 -8.97 -18.45
C VAL A 2 16.10 -9.03 -17.41
N ARG A 3 16.93 -8.00 -17.38
CA ARG A 3 17.98 -7.86 -16.38
C ARG A 3 17.87 -6.49 -15.74
N PHE A 4 17.81 -6.46 -14.40
CA PHE A 4 17.86 -5.23 -13.62
C PHE A 4 19.29 -4.96 -13.15
N GLN A 5 19.65 -3.68 -13.09
CA GLN A 5 20.90 -3.20 -12.54
C GLN A 5 20.59 -2.22 -11.39
N ASP A 6 21.21 -2.42 -10.23
CA ASP A 6 21.12 -1.43 -9.14
C ASP A 6 21.93 -0.19 -9.52
N ILE A 7 21.22 0.92 -9.72
CA ILE A 7 21.79 2.25 -10.03
C ILE A 7 21.58 3.25 -8.89
N ALA A 8 21.08 2.84 -7.73
CA ALA A 8 20.71 3.77 -6.66
C ALA A 8 21.91 4.65 -6.22
N ARG A 9 23.06 4.05 -5.93
CA ARG A 9 24.27 4.81 -5.54
C ARG A 9 24.81 5.72 -6.64
N PRO A 10 25.08 5.22 -7.86
CA PRO A 10 25.61 6.09 -8.93
C PRO A 10 24.63 7.18 -9.34
N SER A 11 23.33 6.98 -9.22
CA SER A 11 22.32 8.00 -9.53
C SER A 11 22.09 9.02 -8.41
N GLY A 12 22.66 8.84 -7.22
CA GLY A 12 22.47 9.75 -6.09
C GLY A 12 21.25 9.45 -5.21
N LEU A 13 20.51 8.37 -5.48
CA LEU A 13 19.41 7.90 -4.62
C LEU A 13 19.97 7.25 -3.35
N GLN A 14 20.34 8.07 -2.36
CA GLN A 14 20.89 7.61 -1.09
C GLN A 14 19.82 7.61 0.00
N PHE A 15 18.90 6.68 -0.08
CA PHE A 15 17.89 6.46 0.94
C PHE A 15 18.23 5.25 1.81
N VAL A 16 18.05 5.39 3.12
CA VAL A 16 18.17 4.29 4.08
C VAL A 16 16.91 4.26 4.93
N LEU A 17 16.18 3.16 4.81
CA LEU A 17 15.03 2.91 5.65
C LEU A 17 15.43 2.81 7.12
N ARG A 18 14.72 3.56 7.98
CA ARG A 18 14.93 3.60 9.44
C ARG A 18 13.62 3.23 10.15
N ASN A 19 13.50 2.02 10.61
CA ASN A 19 12.34 1.50 11.32
C ASN A 19 12.48 1.51 12.85
N SER A 20 13.55 2.14 13.39
CA SER A 20 13.90 2.12 14.83
C SER A 20 14.13 0.71 15.37
N ASP A 21 14.96 -0.08 14.69
CA ASP A 21 15.26 -1.44 15.15
C ASP A 21 15.77 -1.44 16.60
N THR A 22 15.03 -2.15 17.46
CA THR A 22 15.34 -2.33 18.87
C THR A 22 14.96 -3.75 19.28
N PRO A 23 15.48 -4.29 20.39
CA PRO A 23 15.14 -5.63 20.88
C PRO A 23 13.64 -5.85 21.16
N ASP A 24 12.82 -4.77 21.23
CA ASP A 24 11.42 -4.85 21.60
C ASP A 24 10.50 -5.48 20.54
N LYS A 25 10.95 -5.62 19.29
CA LYS A 25 10.21 -6.28 18.20
C LYS A 25 8.75 -5.84 18.06
N TYR A 26 8.51 -4.53 18.12
CA TYR A 26 7.18 -3.97 17.89
C TYR A 26 6.69 -4.25 16.46
N GLN A 27 5.40 -4.59 16.33
CA GLN A 27 4.82 -5.05 15.05
C GLN A 27 5.02 -4.05 13.90
N ASN A 28 4.94 -2.76 14.15
CA ASN A 28 5.09 -1.73 13.12
C ASN A 28 6.49 -1.67 12.48
N LYS A 29 7.50 -2.28 13.07
CA LYS A 29 8.87 -2.29 12.53
C LYS A 29 9.06 -3.22 11.34
N GLN A 30 8.17 -4.18 11.14
CA GLN A 30 8.23 -5.12 10.02
C GLN A 30 7.77 -4.49 8.70
N MET A 31 6.91 -3.48 8.76
CA MET A 31 6.08 -3.01 7.65
C MET A 31 6.36 -1.55 7.33
N VAL A 32 7.55 -1.25 6.85
CA VAL A 32 7.92 0.11 6.47
C VAL A 32 8.43 0.11 5.04
N ALA A 33 8.22 1.18 4.30
CA ALA A 33 8.83 1.50 3.01
C ALA A 33 7.88 1.65 1.83
N GLY A 34 6.92 2.56 1.95
CA GLY A 34 6.20 3.05 0.77
C GLY A 34 7.13 3.85 -0.13
N VAL A 35 6.93 3.71 -1.43
CA VAL A 35 7.60 4.51 -2.46
C VAL A 35 6.58 4.96 -3.49
N ALA A 36 6.71 6.19 -3.98
CA ALA A 36 5.97 6.69 -5.12
C ALA A 36 6.92 7.22 -6.20
N LEU A 37 6.53 7.01 -7.45
CA LEU A 37 7.15 7.56 -8.64
C LEU A 37 6.13 8.48 -9.30
N PHE A 38 6.44 9.77 -9.43
CA PHE A 38 5.54 10.78 -9.97
C PHE A 38 6.34 12.00 -10.42
N ASP A 39 5.77 12.80 -11.30
CA ASP A 39 6.39 14.04 -11.79
C ASP A 39 5.88 15.24 -10.97
N TYR A 40 6.53 15.52 -9.82
CA TYR A 40 6.03 16.55 -8.90
C TYR A 40 6.21 17.97 -9.41
N ASN A 41 7.10 18.19 -10.39
CA ASN A 41 7.45 19.52 -10.89
C ASN A 41 7.05 19.74 -12.37
N ASN A 42 6.31 18.79 -12.96
CA ASN A 42 5.81 18.81 -14.34
C ASN A 42 6.92 19.03 -15.40
N ASP A 43 8.13 18.43 -15.16
CA ASP A 43 9.24 18.50 -16.12
C ASP A 43 9.30 17.32 -17.09
N GLY A 44 8.38 16.35 -16.97
CA GLY A 44 8.26 15.16 -17.81
C GLY A 44 9.13 13.97 -17.36
N PHE A 45 9.80 14.07 -16.21
CA PHE A 45 10.62 13.00 -15.65
C PHE A 45 10.12 12.60 -14.26
N LEU A 46 10.02 11.29 -14.02
CA LEU A 46 9.55 10.80 -12.73
C LEU A 46 10.57 11.04 -11.62
N ASP A 47 10.08 11.61 -10.54
CA ASP A 47 10.76 11.81 -9.26
C ASP A 47 10.44 10.67 -8.30
N VAL A 48 11.15 10.59 -7.17
CA VAL A 48 11.00 9.48 -6.23
C VAL A 48 10.72 10.01 -4.83
N TYR A 49 9.60 9.62 -4.24
CA TYR A 49 9.30 9.89 -2.83
C TYR A 49 9.32 8.59 -2.01
N PHE A 50 10.13 8.57 -0.95
CA PHE A 50 10.23 7.46 0.00
C PHE A 50 9.57 7.82 1.32
N ALA A 51 8.65 6.98 1.79
CA ALA A 51 8.21 6.98 3.17
C ALA A 51 9.28 6.38 4.08
N ASN A 52 9.36 6.81 5.34
CA ASN A 52 10.33 6.32 6.32
C ASN A 52 9.68 6.14 7.69
N GLY A 53 10.25 5.28 8.53
CA GLY A 53 9.80 5.12 9.91
C GLY A 53 10.05 6.37 10.76
N ALA A 54 9.91 6.22 12.06
CA ALA A 54 10.19 7.27 13.05
C ALA A 54 10.79 6.66 14.31
N GLN A 55 11.25 7.50 15.23
CA GLN A 55 11.78 7.03 16.50
C GLN A 55 10.70 6.39 17.36
N ILE A 56 11.02 5.27 17.99
CA ILE A 56 10.19 4.64 19.02
C ILE A 56 10.83 4.97 20.38
N PRO A 57 10.06 5.33 21.40
CA PRO A 57 8.58 5.22 21.49
C PRO A 57 7.78 6.45 21.03
N SER A 58 8.43 7.54 20.65
CA SER A 58 7.72 8.80 20.33
C SER A 58 6.84 8.73 19.08
N LEU A 59 7.16 7.84 18.13
CA LEU A 59 6.60 7.76 16.77
C LEU A 59 6.81 9.07 15.98
N LEU A 60 7.82 9.88 16.33
CA LEU A 60 8.14 11.16 15.69
C LEU A 60 9.49 11.11 14.98
N LYS A 61 9.61 11.85 13.89
CA LYS A 61 10.84 12.04 13.10
C LYS A 61 11.67 13.21 13.67
N SER A 62 12.31 13.01 14.82
CA SER A 62 13.10 14.07 15.47
C SER A 62 14.51 14.24 14.90
N LYS A 63 14.95 13.36 13.98
CA LYS A 63 16.27 13.41 13.36
C LYS A 63 16.18 13.24 11.84
N PRO A 64 17.06 13.87 11.06
CA PRO A 64 17.05 13.82 9.60
C PRO A 64 17.09 12.40 9.00
N GLU A 65 17.71 11.44 9.71
CA GLU A 65 17.80 10.03 9.27
C GLU A 65 16.44 9.33 9.16
N TYR A 66 15.39 9.85 9.82
CA TYR A 66 14.03 9.33 9.78
C TYR A 66 13.11 10.07 8.81
N TYR A 67 13.57 11.18 8.21
CA TYR A 67 12.72 11.95 7.30
C TYR A 67 12.29 11.09 6.10
N ASN A 68 11.06 11.25 5.65
CA ASN A 68 10.70 10.87 4.30
C ASN A 68 11.61 11.62 3.33
N ARG A 69 11.78 11.12 2.11
CA ARG A 69 12.71 11.75 1.16
C ARG A 69 12.04 11.95 -0.19
N LEU A 70 12.18 13.15 -0.73
CA LEU A 70 11.85 13.47 -2.11
C LEU A 70 13.14 13.69 -2.89
N PHE A 71 13.34 12.89 -3.92
CA PHE A 71 14.47 13.00 -4.84
C PHE A 71 13.97 13.46 -6.20
N ARG A 72 14.39 14.67 -6.59
CA ARG A 72 14.12 15.22 -7.90
C ARG A 72 15.03 14.57 -8.94
N ASN A 73 14.45 14.14 -10.06
CA ASN A 73 15.17 13.67 -11.23
C ASN A 73 15.86 14.86 -11.93
N ASN A 74 17.15 14.76 -12.21
CA ASN A 74 17.91 15.83 -12.89
C ASN A 74 17.90 15.65 -14.43
N CYS A 75 17.05 14.79 -15.01
CA CYS A 75 16.92 14.51 -16.43
C CYS A 75 18.19 13.95 -17.10
N ASN A 76 19.15 13.48 -16.30
CA ASN A 76 20.44 12.97 -16.78
C ASN A 76 20.84 11.62 -16.14
N GLY A 77 19.87 10.92 -15.55
CA GLY A 77 20.08 9.67 -14.81
C GLY A 77 20.57 9.84 -13.38
N THR A 78 20.57 11.07 -12.86
CA THR A 78 20.91 11.35 -11.46
C THR A 78 19.74 12.03 -10.74
N PHE A 79 19.78 11.98 -9.40
CA PHE A 79 18.75 12.54 -8.54
C PHE A 79 19.35 13.49 -7.49
N THR A 80 18.57 14.47 -7.07
CA THR A 80 18.92 15.41 -6.00
C THR A 80 17.90 15.36 -4.88
N ASP A 81 18.33 15.15 -3.63
CA ASP A 81 17.46 15.25 -2.45
C ASP A 81 16.97 16.70 -2.27
N VAL A 82 15.66 16.90 -2.44
CA VAL A 82 14.98 18.20 -2.30
C VAL A 82 13.99 18.23 -1.12
N THR A 83 14.05 17.23 -0.24
CA THR A 83 13.08 17.00 0.85
C THR A 83 12.82 18.26 1.71
N GLU A 84 13.88 18.93 2.15
CA GLU A 84 13.74 20.10 3.03
C GLU A 84 13.25 21.32 2.26
N GLN A 85 13.71 21.49 1.02
CA GLN A 85 13.27 22.57 0.15
C GLN A 85 11.78 22.41 -0.20
N ALA A 86 11.36 21.21 -0.52
CA ALA A 86 9.97 20.88 -0.84
C ALA A 86 9.05 20.86 0.38
N GLY A 87 9.58 20.77 1.61
CA GLY A 87 8.78 20.76 2.84
C GLY A 87 8.08 19.43 3.16
N VAL A 88 8.52 18.29 2.59
CA VAL A 88 7.83 17.00 2.63
C VAL A 88 8.46 15.94 3.55
N LYS A 89 9.28 16.36 4.53
CA LYS A 89 9.96 15.46 5.46
C LYS A 89 9.04 14.56 6.29
N ALA A 90 7.77 14.97 6.46
CA ALA A 90 6.77 14.39 7.34
C ALA A 90 7.20 14.38 8.83
N GLU A 91 6.31 14.02 9.75
CA GLU A 91 6.60 14.07 11.20
C GLU A 91 6.40 12.75 11.92
N GLY A 92 5.45 11.91 11.47
CA GLY A 92 5.05 10.65 12.09
C GLY A 92 5.70 9.41 11.47
N TYR A 93 5.37 8.25 12.00
CA TYR A 93 5.82 6.95 11.49
C TYR A 93 5.07 6.60 10.19
N SER A 94 5.68 6.86 9.05
CA SER A 94 5.06 6.65 7.74
C SER A 94 5.19 5.19 7.28
N MET A 95 4.18 4.70 6.54
CA MET A 95 4.10 3.35 6.00
C MET A 95 3.98 3.35 4.48
N GLY A 96 2.94 3.97 3.96
CA GLY A 96 2.62 4.01 2.54
C GLY A 96 2.55 5.43 2.00
N VAL A 97 2.50 5.54 0.69
CA VAL A 97 2.34 6.78 -0.05
C VAL A 97 1.50 6.54 -1.30
N ALA A 98 0.63 7.48 -1.61
CA ALA A 98 -0.13 7.54 -2.86
C ALA A 98 -0.04 8.96 -3.43
N THR A 99 0.13 9.08 -4.76
CA THR A 99 0.17 10.37 -5.45
C THR A 99 -1.01 10.50 -6.40
N GLY A 100 -1.49 11.71 -6.61
CA GLY A 100 -2.59 12.04 -7.51
C GLY A 100 -2.93 13.52 -7.44
N ASP A 101 -3.46 14.04 -8.52
CA ASP A 101 -3.98 15.40 -8.63
C ASP A 101 -5.42 15.42 -8.10
N TYR A 102 -5.60 15.61 -6.76
CA TYR A 102 -6.91 15.47 -6.14
C TYR A 102 -7.80 16.71 -6.35
N ASP A 103 -7.24 17.86 -6.69
CA ASP A 103 -7.98 19.11 -6.88
C ASP A 103 -8.04 19.56 -8.35
N ASN A 104 -7.61 18.67 -9.28
CA ASN A 104 -7.63 18.87 -10.74
C ASN A 104 -6.89 20.13 -11.18
N ASP A 105 -5.79 20.50 -10.48
CA ASP A 105 -5.00 21.71 -10.78
C ASP A 105 -3.85 21.42 -11.77
N GLY A 106 -3.66 20.17 -12.16
CA GLY A 106 -2.62 19.70 -13.08
C GLY A 106 -1.29 19.36 -12.41
N TRP A 107 -1.22 19.32 -11.06
CA TRP A 107 -0.04 18.99 -10.30
C TRP A 107 -0.33 17.87 -9.31
N GLU A 108 0.52 16.85 -9.29
CA GLU A 108 0.32 15.72 -8.37
C GLU A 108 0.64 16.08 -6.93
N ASP A 109 -0.23 15.65 -6.03
CA ASP A 109 -0.16 15.78 -4.59
C ASP A 109 0.32 14.49 -3.93
N ILE A 110 0.71 14.54 -2.66
CA ILE A 110 1.25 13.39 -1.94
C ILE A 110 0.36 13.08 -0.73
N TYR A 111 -0.22 11.90 -0.69
CA TYR A 111 -0.86 11.35 0.50
C TYR A 111 0.01 10.31 1.18
N VAL A 112 0.38 10.54 2.43
CA VAL A 112 1.21 9.66 3.24
C VAL A 112 0.36 9.03 4.32
N VAL A 113 0.41 7.70 4.44
CA VAL A 113 -0.26 6.95 5.49
C VAL A 113 0.73 6.35 6.49
N GLY A 114 0.29 6.10 7.72
CA GLY A 114 1.18 5.56 8.73
C GLY A 114 0.52 5.16 10.05
N VAL A 115 1.34 4.99 11.07
CA VAL A 115 0.90 4.55 12.39
C VAL A 115 0.30 5.73 13.15
N ASN A 116 -1.03 5.73 13.33
CA ASN A 116 -1.77 6.80 14.00
C ASN A 116 -1.60 8.19 13.34
N TYR A 117 -1.35 8.22 12.03
CA TYR A 117 -0.84 9.38 11.36
C TYR A 117 -1.04 9.27 9.84
N ASN A 118 -1.74 10.23 9.25
CA ASN A 118 -1.83 10.41 7.79
C ASN A 118 -1.60 11.88 7.46
N LEU A 119 -1.06 12.16 6.27
CA LEU A 119 -0.83 13.52 5.77
C LEU A 119 -1.26 13.64 4.32
N LEU A 120 -1.86 14.78 3.98
CA LEU A 120 -2.02 15.25 2.61
C LEU A 120 -1.13 16.48 2.41
N PHE A 121 -0.14 16.36 1.53
CA PHE A 121 0.69 17.44 1.05
C PHE A 121 0.16 17.94 -0.30
N HIS A 122 -0.36 19.15 -0.34
CA HIS A 122 -0.80 19.81 -1.56
C HIS A 122 0.38 20.51 -2.25
N ASN A 123 0.54 20.28 -3.54
CA ASN A 123 1.59 20.85 -4.39
C ASN A 123 1.34 22.35 -4.63
N GLN A 124 2.30 23.20 -4.29
CA GLN A 124 2.15 24.65 -4.44
C GLN A 124 2.58 25.15 -5.84
N ARG A 125 2.91 24.25 -6.79
CA ARG A 125 3.32 24.57 -8.18
C ARG A 125 4.64 25.37 -8.29
N ASP A 126 5.38 25.50 -7.20
CA ASP A 126 6.66 26.20 -7.12
C ASP A 126 7.81 25.29 -6.63
N GLY A 127 7.56 23.98 -6.60
CA GLY A 127 8.49 22.95 -6.10
C GLY A 127 8.39 22.71 -4.59
N THR A 128 7.41 23.35 -3.93
CA THR A 128 7.12 23.14 -2.50
C THR A 128 5.74 22.53 -2.29
N PHE A 129 5.53 21.98 -1.09
CA PHE A 129 4.27 21.39 -0.68
C PHE A 129 3.79 22.00 0.63
N LYS A 130 2.48 22.02 0.81
CA LYS A 130 1.83 22.47 2.04
C LYS A 130 1.01 21.33 2.64
N ASP A 131 1.19 21.07 3.94
CA ASP A 131 0.29 20.17 4.68
C ASP A 131 -1.10 20.79 4.79
N VAL A 132 -2.08 20.12 4.19
CA VAL A 132 -3.51 20.50 4.19
C VAL A 132 -4.39 19.44 4.85
N THR A 133 -3.82 18.45 5.50
CA THR A 133 -4.50 17.28 6.06
C THR A 133 -5.71 17.63 6.92
N GLU A 134 -5.53 18.61 7.82
CA GLU A 134 -6.61 19.01 8.73
C GLU A 134 -7.72 19.76 7.99
N ALA A 135 -7.34 20.68 7.11
CA ALA A 135 -8.29 21.45 6.30
C ALA A 135 -9.07 20.55 5.34
N ALA A 136 -8.41 19.54 4.77
CA ALA A 136 -9.01 18.54 3.90
C ALA A 136 -9.88 17.50 4.65
N GLY A 137 -9.77 17.38 5.97
CA GLY A 137 -10.54 16.40 6.76
C GLY A 137 -9.98 14.97 6.72
N LEU A 138 -8.70 14.78 6.37
CA LEU A 138 -8.08 13.47 6.10
C LEU A 138 -7.17 12.96 7.23
N ARG A 139 -7.49 13.25 8.48
CA ARG A 139 -6.74 12.72 9.62
C ARG A 139 -6.90 11.20 9.76
N ALA A 140 -5.86 10.52 10.26
CA ALA A 140 -5.89 9.09 10.64
C ALA A 140 -6.73 8.87 11.90
N LEU A 141 -8.03 9.14 11.81
CA LEU A 141 -8.95 9.12 12.95
C LEU A 141 -10.28 8.48 12.56
N HIS A 142 -10.51 7.27 13.05
CA HIS A 142 -11.81 6.63 12.90
C HIS A 142 -12.79 7.14 13.98
N PRO A 143 -14.06 7.45 13.63
CA PRO A 143 -15.01 8.09 14.55
C PRO A 143 -15.20 7.37 15.88
N THR A 144 -15.11 6.04 15.91
CA THR A 144 -15.34 5.23 17.12
C THR A 144 -14.08 4.54 17.66
N LEU A 145 -13.10 4.25 16.79
CA LEU A 145 -11.87 3.51 17.16
C LEU A 145 -10.71 4.44 17.54
N GLY A 146 -10.84 5.74 17.26
CA GLY A 146 -9.80 6.72 17.49
C GLY A 146 -8.69 6.61 16.43
N LYS A 147 -7.43 6.76 16.87
CA LYS A 147 -6.27 6.69 15.98
C LYS A 147 -6.12 5.29 15.38
N ILE A 148 -5.81 5.23 14.09
CA ILE A 148 -5.72 4.00 13.31
C ILE A 148 -4.35 3.84 12.65
N TRP A 149 -4.00 2.61 12.36
CA TRP A 149 -2.80 2.27 11.61
C TRP A 149 -3.15 1.99 10.16
N SER A 150 -2.81 2.95 9.27
CA SER A 150 -2.98 2.84 7.83
C SER A 150 -1.69 2.36 7.17
N ILE A 151 -1.80 1.49 6.15
CA ILE A 151 -0.68 0.86 5.45
C ILE A 151 -0.49 1.43 4.06
N CYS A 152 -1.55 1.51 3.27
CA CYS A 152 -1.53 2.03 1.91
C CYS A 152 -2.82 2.78 1.60
N ALA A 153 -2.84 3.46 0.46
CA ALA A 153 -4.00 4.18 -0.03
C ALA A 153 -4.02 4.16 -1.56
N ALA A 154 -5.19 4.39 -2.14
CA ALA A 154 -5.38 4.53 -3.57
C ALA A 154 -6.29 5.72 -3.88
N TRP A 155 -5.91 6.50 -4.89
CA TRP A 155 -6.73 7.53 -5.48
C TRP A 155 -7.53 6.94 -6.65
N PHE A 156 -8.81 7.22 -6.73
CA PHE A 156 -9.68 6.84 -7.86
C PHE A 156 -10.99 7.62 -7.81
N ASP A 157 -11.63 7.79 -8.95
CA ASP A 157 -12.96 8.38 -9.03
C ASP A 157 -13.99 7.23 -8.94
N TYR A 158 -14.59 7.03 -7.74
CA TYR A 158 -15.52 5.91 -7.56
C TYR A 158 -16.93 6.20 -8.03
N ASN A 159 -17.28 7.48 -8.17
CA ASN A 159 -18.65 7.91 -8.50
C ASN A 159 -18.76 8.54 -9.89
N ASN A 160 -17.65 8.56 -10.66
CA ASN A 160 -17.55 9.11 -12.01
C ASN A 160 -17.91 10.62 -12.07
N ASP A 161 -17.56 11.39 -11.01
CA ASP A 161 -17.80 12.85 -10.97
C ASP A 161 -16.59 13.68 -11.47
N GLY A 162 -15.48 13.03 -11.79
CA GLY A 162 -14.26 13.63 -12.30
C GLY A 162 -13.28 14.09 -11.22
N TRP A 163 -13.57 13.85 -9.94
CA TRP A 163 -12.67 14.13 -8.82
C TRP A 163 -12.10 12.84 -8.24
N LEU A 164 -10.81 12.86 -7.91
CA LEU A 164 -10.21 11.71 -7.25
C LEU A 164 -10.67 11.60 -5.81
N ASP A 165 -11.30 10.49 -5.48
CA ASP A 165 -11.65 10.05 -4.14
C ASP A 165 -10.50 9.25 -3.53
N LEU A 166 -10.53 8.99 -2.22
CA LEU A 166 -9.44 8.36 -1.52
C LEU A 166 -9.89 7.11 -0.75
N PHE A 167 -9.33 5.95 -1.11
CA PHE A 167 -9.46 4.71 -0.34
C PHE A 167 -8.24 4.52 0.55
N VAL A 168 -8.44 4.30 1.86
CA VAL A 168 -7.37 4.10 2.84
C VAL A 168 -7.48 2.70 3.44
N VAL A 169 -6.42 1.93 3.31
CA VAL A 169 -6.30 0.58 3.84
C VAL A 169 -5.71 0.60 5.23
N ASN A 170 -6.41 -0.01 6.18
CA ASN A 170 -6.01 -0.11 7.56
C ASN A 170 -5.69 -1.55 7.95
N TYR A 171 -4.70 -1.71 8.85
CA TYR A 171 -4.18 -3.01 9.23
C TYR A 171 -4.82 -3.57 10.50
N CYS A 172 -4.38 -3.10 11.65
CA CYS A 172 -4.86 -3.64 12.93
C CYS A 172 -4.86 -2.61 14.04
N VAL A 173 -5.58 -2.90 15.10
CA VAL A 173 -5.53 -2.11 16.34
C VAL A 173 -4.18 -2.31 17.01
N TRP A 174 -3.36 -1.26 17.03
CA TRP A 174 -2.04 -1.30 17.60
C TRP A 174 -1.71 -0.03 18.39
N GLY A 175 -0.89 -0.18 19.42
CA GLY A 175 -0.29 0.89 20.20
C GLY A 175 0.87 0.34 21.01
N LEU A 176 1.84 1.18 21.36
CA LEU A 176 3.01 0.77 22.14
C LEU A 176 2.65 0.12 23.49
N ASP A 177 1.56 0.57 24.10
CA ASP A 177 1.00 0.06 25.36
C ASP A 177 0.18 -1.22 25.19
N LYS A 178 -0.16 -1.59 23.97
CA LYS A 178 -0.98 -2.75 23.60
C LYS A 178 -0.23 -3.81 22.81
N ASP A 179 1.04 -3.57 22.52
CA ASP A 179 1.86 -4.51 21.73
C ASP A 179 2.18 -5.76 22.57
N PRO A 180 1.67 -6.95 22.21
CA PRO A 180 1.84 -8.13 23.02
C PRO A 180 3.30 -8.61 23.02
N TYR A 181 3.70 -9.31 24.08
CA TYR A 181 4.99 -10.00 24.09
C TYR A 181 4.87 -11.34 23.36
N CYS A 182 5.70 -11.55 22.34
CA CYS A 182 5.83 -12.82 21.63
C CYS A 182 7.27 -13.31 21.70
N GLY A 183 7.45 -14.62 21.92
CA GLY A 183 8.77 -15.25 22.13
C GLY A 183 8.85 -16.05 23.42
N SER A 184 10.04 -16.17 23.98
CA SER A 184 10.30 -16.90 25.21
C SER A 184 10.84 -15.98 26.32
N GLU A 185 10.03 -15.68 27.32
CA GLU A 185 10.44 -14.87 28.48
C GLU A 185 11.59 -15.49 29.25
N SER A 186 11.60 -16.83 29.41
CA SER A 186 12.64 -17.56 30.12
C SER A 186 14.00 -17.50 29.43
N ARG A 187 14.01 -17.39 28.09
CA ARG A 187 15.21 -17.26 27.27
C ARG A 187 15.54 -15.79 26.96
N LYS A 188 14.73 -14.83 27.42
CA LYS A 188 14.81 -13.40 27.07
C LYS A 188 14.86 -13.16 25.55
N PHE A 189 14.11 -13.96 24.82
CA PHE A 189 14.07 -13.95 23.36
C PHE A 189 12.71 -13.45 22.90
N ARG A 190 12.67 -12.31 22.22
CA ARG A 190 11.45 -11.70 21.68
C ARG A 190 11.47 -11.82 20.16
N VAL A 191 10.33 -12.20 19.60
CA VAL A 191 10.06 -12.23 18.14
C VAL A 191 8.90 -11.32 17.82
N TYR A 192 8.73 -10.99 16.56
CA TYR A 192 7.52 -10.33 16.07
C TYR A 192 6.31 -11.23 16.27
N CYS A 193 5.20 -10.63 16.62
CA CYS A 193 3.97 -11.36 16.88
C CYS A 193 3.28 -11.78 15.58
N HIS A 194 2.69 -12.97 15.58
CA HIS A 194 1.80 -13.36 14.50
C HIS A 194 0.58 -12.44 14.42
N PRO A 195 0.12 -12.03 13.23
CA PRO A 195 -0.99 -11.09 13.05
C PRO A 195 -2.29 -11.45 13.78
N SER A 196 -2.52 -12.74 14.06
CA SER A 196 -3.68 -13.20 14.84
C SER A 196 -3.76 -12.64 16.27
N LYS A 197 -2.69 -12.02 16.77
CA LYS A 197 -2.66 -11.39 18.11
C LYS A 197 -3.25 -9.97 18.12
N PHE A 198 -3.59 -9.43 16.96
CA PHE A 198 -4.10 -8.07 16.82
C PHE A 198 -5.51 -8.09 16.23
N ASP A 199 -6.37 -7.21 16.73
CA ASP A 199 -7.72 -7.04 16.19
C ASP A 199 -7.68 -6.33 14.83
N PRO A 200 -8.50 -6.76 13.84
CA PRO A 200 -8.56 -6.15 12.53
C PRO A 200 -9.21 -4.77 12.57
N LEU A 201 -8.92 -3.94 11.56
CA LEU A 201 -9.53 -2.62 11.35
C LEU A 201 -10.42 -2.60 10.09
N PRO A 202 -11.41 -1.69 10.03
CA PRO A 202 -12.11 -1.39 8.79
C PRO A 202 -11.25 -0.51 7.88
N ASN A 203 -11.42 -0.63 6.57
CA ASN A 203 -10.90 0.34 5.60
C ASN A 203 -11.76 1.60 5.58
N MET A 204 -11.24 2.68 5.01
CA MET A 204 -11.95 3.96 4.92
C MET A 204 -12.05 4.43 3.46
N LEU A 205 -13.18 5.06 3.13
CA LEU A 205 -13.41 5.73 1.86
C LEU A 205 -13.78 7.19 2.14
N PHE A 206 -13.05 8.09 1.51
CA PHE A 206 -13.28 9.53 1.58
C PHE A 206 -13.70 10.04 0.22
N ARG A 207 -14.90 10.61 0.14
CA ARG A 207 -15.40 11.27 -1.08
C ARG A 207 -14.82 12.68 -1.16
N ASN A 208 -14.28 13.02 -2.31
CA ASN A 208 -13.86 14.37 -2.63
C ASN A 208 -15.08 15.28 -2.82
N ASN A 209 -15.08 16.47 -2.23
CA ASN A 209 -16.17 17.42 -2.34
C ASN A 209 -15.96 18.43 -3.49
N GLY A 210 -14.83 18.38 -4.22
CA GLY A 210 -14.47 19.28 -5.29
C GLY A 210 -14.06 20.71 -4.84
N ASP A 211 -13.86 20.91 -3.54
CA ASP A 211 -13.46 22.19 -2.92
C ASP A 211 -12.19 22.10 -2.09
N GLY A 212 -11.42 21.01 -2.27
CA GLY A 212 -10.21 20.72 -1.50
C GLY A 212 -10.48 20.02 -0.15
N THR A 213 -11.73 19.66 0.13
CA THR A 213 -12.12 18.92 1.34
C THR A 213 -12.69 17.54 1.00
N PHE A 214 -12.70 16.65 1.98
CA PHE A 214 -13.21 15.30 1.83
C PHE A 214 -14.27 14.97 2.89
N THR A 215 -15.21 14.13 2.52
CA THR A 215 -16.24 13.59 3.42
C THR A 215 -15.98 12.09 3.65
N ASP A 216 -15.84 11.66 4.92
CA ASP A 216 -15.79 10.24 5.26
C ASP A 216 -17.13 9.57 4.97
N VAL A 217 -17.14 8.72 3.94
CA VAL A 217 -18.31 7.93 3.52
C VAL A 217 -18.18 6.44 3.84
N SER A 218 -17.18 6.05 4.64
CA SER A 218 -16.88 4.64 4.94
C SER A 218 -18.10 3.87 5.47
N ALA A 219 -18.87 4.47 6.37
CA ALA A 219 -20.06 3.83 6.94
C ALA A 219 -21.22 3.74 5.94
N THR A 220 -21.46 4.80 5.18
CA THR A 220 -22.57 4.88 4.22
C THR A 220 -22.30 4.10 2.95
N SER A 221 -21.05 4.09 2.48
CA SER A 221 -20.64 3.29 1.31
C SER A 221 -20.64 1.77 1.57
N GLY A 222 -20.65 1.34 2.83
CA GLY A 222 -20.56 -0.07 3.19
C GLY A 222 -19.15 -0.60 3.41
N ILE A 223 -18.10 0.10 2.95
CA ILE A 223 -16.69 -0.28 3.11
C ILE A 223 -16.34 -0.49 4.59
N GLY A 224 -16.71 0.42 5.47
CA GLY A 224 -16.40 0.38 6.90
C GLY A 224 -17.06 -0.75 7.70
N LYS A 225 -17.91 -1.58 7.07
CA LYS A 225 -18.55 -2.74 7.73
C LYS A 225 -17.65 -3.98 7.74
N HIS A 226 -16.58 -4.00 6.96
CA HIS A 226 -15.73 -5.17 6.75
C HIS A 226 -14.41 -4.98 7.49
N LEU A 227 -14.16 -5.85 8.48
CA LEU A 227 -12.94 -5.84 9.27
C LEU A 227 -11.91 -6.77 8.65
N GLY A 228 -10.74 -6.23 8.33
CA GLY A 228 -9.62 -6.96 7.73
C GLY A 228 -8.28 -6.51 8.30
N LYS A 229 -7.21 -7.11 7.81
CA LYS A 229 -5.83 -6.68 8.07
C LYS A 229 -5.20 -6.32 6.73
N GLY A 230 -5.67 -5.20 6.16
CA GLY A 230 -5.29 -4.80 4.83
C GLY A 230 -3.82 -4.45 4.72
N MET A 231 -3.17 -4.94 3.66
CA MET A 231 -1.77 -4.72 3.34
C MET A 231 -1.56 -4.14 1.95
N GLY A 232 -2.40 -4.51 1.00
CA GLY A 232 -2.35 -4.03 -0.38
C GLY A 232 -3.72 -3.59 -0.87
N VAL A 233 -3.76 -2.65 -1.80
CA VAL A 233 -4.96 -2.20 -2.49
C VAL A 233 -4.67 -2.07 -3.98
N ALA A 234 -5.64 -2.48 -4.78
CA ALA A 234 -5.61 -2.27 -6.22
C ALA A 234 -7.03 -1.95 -6.72
N VAL A 235 -7.12 -1.13 -7.75
CA VAL A 235 -8.37 -0.61 -8.29
C VAL A 235 -8.46 -0.93 -9.76
N ALA A 236 -9.59 -1.50 -10.18
CA ALA A 236 -9.92 -1.75 -11.60
C ALA A 236 -11.44 -1.94 -11.74
N ASP A 237 -11.94 -1.77 -12.95
CA ASP A 237 -13.28 -2.18 -13.35
C ASP A 237 -13.18 -3.66 -13.78
N TYR A 238 -13.56 -4.60 -12.87
CA TYR A 238 -13.30 -6.02 -13.13
C TYR A 238 -14.38 -6.71 -13.95
N ASP A 239 -15.59 -6.14 -14.00
CA ASP A 239 -16.74 -6.69 -14.72
C ASP A 239 -17.22 -5.82 -15.90
N GLU A 240 -16.40 -4.81 -16.25
CA GLU A 240 -16.57 -3.94 -17.43
C GLU A 240 -17.89 -3.12 -17.41
N ASP A 241 -18.34 -2.76 -16.20
CA ASP A 241 -19.56 -1.98 -16.03
C ASP A 241 -19.37 -0.46 -16.06
N GLY A 242 -18.10 0.00 -16.16
CA GLY A 242 -17.70 1.40 -16.26
C GLY A 242 -17.47 2.10 -14.92
N TYR A 243 -17.50 1.35 -13.81
CA TYR A 243 -17.18 1.85 -12.49
C TYR A 243 -16.00 1.09 -11.87
N SER A 244 -15.18 1.82 -11.14
CA SER A 244 -14.00 1.21 -10.50
C SER A 244 -14.38 0.44 -9.24
N ASP A 245 -13.84 -0.78 -9.13
CA ASP A 245 -13.92 -1.67 -7.98
C ASP A 245 -12.62 -1.68 -7.19
N VAL A 246 -12.66 -2.16 -5.96
CA VAL A 246 -11.50 -2.14 -5.08
C VAL A 246 -11.19 -3.54 -4.55
N PHE A 247 -10.01 -4.05 -4.87
CA PHE A 247 -9.47 -5.25 -4.25
C PHE A 247 -8.56 -4.88 -3.07
N VAL A 248 -8.71 -5.59 -1.94
CA VAL A 248 -7.85 -5.44 -0.75
C VAL A 248 -7.25 -6.79 -0.38
N ALA A 249 -5.92 -6.87 -0.48
CA ALA A 249 -5.15 -7.99 0.03
C ALA A 249 -5.06 -7.90 1.57
N ASN A 250 -5.42 -8.96 2.26
CA ASN A 250 -5.43 -9.01 3.72
C ASN A 250 -4.43 -10.03 4.27
N ASP A 251 -3.71 -9.64 5.32
CA ASP A 251 -2.79 -10.52 6.05
C ASP A 251 -3.56 -11.48 6.96
N THR A 252 -3.40 -12.79 6.73
CA THR A 252 -4.00 -13.89 7.53
C THR A 252 -5.52 -13.86 7.67
N THR A 253 -6.20 -13.03 6.89
CA THR A 253 -7.66 -12.97 6.79
C THR A 253 -8.08 -13.01 5.33
N ARG A 254 -9.37 -13.25 5.05
CA ARG A 254 -9.85 -13.28 3.67
C ARG A 254 -9.65 -11.94 2.96
N ASN A 255 -9.32 -11.96 1.69
CA ASN A 255 -9.30 -10.77 0.86
C ASN A 255 -10.70 -10.21 0.65
N PHE A 256 -10.75 -8.92 0.31
CA PHE A 256 -12.00 -8.28 -0.09
C PHE A 256 -11.93 -7.88 -1.57
N LEU A 257 -13.05 -8.04 -2.27
CA LEU A 257 -13.34 -7.34 -3.50
C LEU A 257 -14.63 -6.56 -3.31
N PHE A 258 -14.52 -5.26 -3.28
CA PHE A 258 -15.63 -4.33 -3.14
C PHE A 258 -16.14 -3.94 -4.54
N HIS A 259 -17.26 -4.52 -4.93
CA HIS A 259 -17.94 -4.17 -6.17
C HIS A 259 -18.72 -2.86 -6.00
N ASN A 260 -18.56 -1.96 -6.94
CA ASN A 260 -19.24 -0.66 -6.96
C ASN A 260 -20.70 -0.82 -7.45
N GLU A 261 -21.67 -0.45 -6.63
CA GLU A 261 -23.08 -0.60 -6.94
C GLU A 261 -23.65 0.63 -7.72
N HIS A 262 -22.82 1.52 -8.27
CA HIS A 262 -23.15 2.73 -9.05
C HIS A 262 -24.00 3.79 -8.33
N ASN A 263 -24.21 3.65 -7.05
CA ASN A 263 -25.10 4.50 -6.25
C ASN A 263 -24.38 5.12 -5.04
N GLY A 264 -23.05 5.10 -5.05
CA GLY A 264 -22.21 5.55 -3.95
C GLY A 264 -21.99 4.51 -2.85
N THR A 265 -22.42 3.25 -3.06
CA THR A 265 -22.21 2.14 -2.14
C THR A 265 -21.42 1.01 -2.80
N PHE A 266 -20.76 0.21 -1.96
CA PHE A 266 -20.00 -0.96 -2.36
C PHE A 266 -20.55 -2.22 -1.70
N LYS A 267 -20.47 -3.33 -2.42
CA LYS A 267 -20.80 -4.66 -1.91
C LYS A 267 -19.56 -5.54 -1.90
N GLU A 268 -19.22 -6.10 -0.74
CA GLU A 268 -18.12 -7.06 -0.67
C GLU A 268 -18.54 -8.39 -1.32
N VAL A 269 -17.86 -8.76 -2.39
CA VAL A 269 -18.20 -9.92 -3.24
C VAL A 269 -17.06 -10.94 -3.35
N GLY A 270 -15.92 -10.74 -2.71
CA GLY A 270 -14.70 -11.53 -2.88
C GLY A 270 -14.91 -13.04 -2.75
N LEU A 271 -15.76 -13.48 -1.79
CA LEU A 271 -16.10 -14.90 -1.66
C LEU A 271 -16.91 -15.40 -2.86
N ARG A 272 -17.85 -14.60 -3.33
CA ARG A 272 -18.74 -14.97 -4.45
C ARG A 272 -17.99 -15.11 -5.76
N VAL A 273 -17.01 -14.22 -5.97
CA VAL A 273 -16.27 -14.14 -7.24
C VAL A 273 -14.97 -14.94 -7.26
N GLY A 274 -14.59 -15.58 -6.12
CA GLY A 274 -13.47 -16.52 -6.08
C GLY A 274 -12.12 -15.95 -5.62
N VAL A 275 -12.04 -14.68 -5.12
CA VAL A 275 -10.75 -14.05 -4.75
C VAL A 275 -10.53 -13.92 -3.24
N ALA A 276 -11.51 -14.32 -2.40
CA ALA A 276 -11.41 -14.19 -0.93
C ALA A 276 -10.33 -15.06 -0.31
N TYR A 277 -10.05 -16.22 -0.91
CA TYR A 277 -9.11 -17.23 -0.46
C TYR A 277 -8.31 -17.76 -1.66
N ASN A 278 -7.21 -18.45 -1.40
CA ASN A 278 -6.51 -19.19 -2.46
C ASN A 278 -7.33 -20.41 -2.93
N GLY A 279 -6.86 -21.10 -3.97
CA GLY A 279 -7.54 -22.26 -4.54
C GLY A 279 -7.74 -23.44 -3.57
N ASP A 280 -7.00 -23.51 -2.48
CA ASP A 280 -7.15 -24.50 -1.40
C ASP A 280 -8.15 -24.04 -0.32
N GLY A 281 -8.75 -22.85 -0.45
CA GLY A 281 -9.68 -22.27 0.53
C GLY A 281 -9.00 -21.68 1.78
N ALA A 282 -7.71 -21.39 1.71
CA ALA A 282 -6.94 -20.81 2.82
C ALA A 282 -6.82 -19.28 2.69
N ALA A 283 -6.90 -18.57 3.82
CA ALA A 283 -6.46 -17.19 3.94
C ALA A 283 -4.94 -17.19 4.15
N LEU A 284 -4.21 -16.53 3.24
CA LEU A 284 -2.76 -16.42 3.30
C LEU A 284 -2.34 -15.08 3.92
N SER A 285 -1.05 -14.93 4.20
CA SER A 285 -0.44 -13.67 4.64
C SER A 285 -0.19 -12.79 3.41
N TYR A 286 -1.25 -12.27 2.83
CA TYR A 286 -1.16 -11.46 1.63
C TYR A 286 -0.64 -10.05 1.92
N MET A 287 0.19 -9.52 1.00
CA MET A 287 0.88 -8.23 1.12
C MET A 287 0.52 -7.27 -0.02
N GLY A 288 1.35 -7.18 -1.05
CA GLY A 288 1.08 -6.34 -2.22
C GLY A 288 0.01 -6.91 -3.12
N ALA A 289 -0.72 -6.03 -3.80
CA ALA A 289 -1.70 -6.38 -4.82
C ALA A 289 -1.54 -5.49 -6.05
N ASP A 290 -1.72 -6.06 -7.24
CA ASP A 290 -1.93 -5.32 -8.49
C ASP A 290 -3.11 -5.93 -9.24
N PHE A 291 -3.83 -5.09 -10.00
CA PHE A 291 -5.08 -5.44 -10.64
C PHE A 291 -5.07 -4.90 -12.08
N ARG A 292 -4.57 -5.71 -13.01
CA ARG A 292 -4.35 -5.34 -14.42
C ARG A 292 -4.53 -6.54 -15.32
N ASP A 293 -4.86 -6.28 -16.58
CA ASP A 293 -4.86 -7.28 -17.64
C ASP A 293 -3.43 -7.83 -17.85
N ALA A 294 -3.20 -9.06 -17.36
CA ALA A 294 -1.88 -9.69 -17.39
C ALA A 294 -1.62 -10.53 -18.64
N ASP A 295 -2.67 -11.02 -19.31
CA ASP A 295 -2.58 -11.90 -20.47
C ASP A 295 -3.07 -11.27 -21.79
N ASN A 296 -3.43 -9.98 -21.75
CA ASN A 296 -3.90 -9.19 -22.89
C ASN A 296 -5.27 -9.66 -23.44
N ASP A 297 -6.14 -10.20 -22.60
CA ASP A 297 -7.49 -10.58 -22.99
C ASP A 297 -8.53 -9.45 -22.81
N GLY A 298 -8.10 -8.32 -22.26
CA GLY A 298 -8.88 -7.10 -22.02
C GLY A 298 -9.51 -7.03 -20.63
N ARG A 299 -9.42 -8.08 -19.80
CA ARG A 299 -9.98 -8.13 -18.46
C ARG A 299 -8.87 -8.04 -17.41
N PRO A 300 -9.04 -7.25 -16.36
CA PRO A 300 -8.02 -7.15 -15.32
C PRO A 300 -7.99 -8.41 -14.44
N ASP A 301 -6.77 -8.94 -14.23
CA ASP A 301 -6.42 -10.03 -13.33
C ASP A 301 -5.86 -9.49 -12.03
N ILE A 302 -5.83 -10.33 -10.98
CA ILE A 302 -5.27 -9.95 -9.70
C ILE A 302 -4.01 -10.75 -9.40
N PHE A 303 -2.89 -10.04 -9.19
CA PHE A 303 -1.65 -10.62 -8.69
C PHE A 303 -1.39 -10.17 -7.25
N VAL A 304 -1.20 -11.14 -6.33
CA VAL A 304 -1.02 -10.89 -4.90
C VAL A 304 0.21 -11.61 -4.38
N THR A 305 1.08 -10.88 -3.67
CA THR A 305 2.24 -11.48 -2.99
C THR A 305 1.87 -12.01 -1.60
N ALA A 306 2.63 -13.01 -1.14
CA ALA A 306 2.48 -13.63 0.17
C ALA A 306 3.86 -13.90 0.81
N ILE A 307 3.91 -14.43 2.03
CA ILE A 307 5.16 -14.77 2.70
C ILE A 307 5.70 -16.15 2.29
N SER A 308 6.95 -16.43 2.67
CA SER A 308 7.61 -17.73 2.46
C SER A 308 6.79 -18.88 3.03
N ASN A 309 6.76 -20.01 2.32
CA ASN A 309 5.93 -21.20 2.50
C ASN A 309 4.44 -20.99 2.15
N GLU A 310 4.07 -19.81 1.68
CA GLU A 310 2.80 -19.49 1.04
C GLU A 310 3.10 -19.09 -0.41
N MET A 311 2.26 -19.49 -1.36
CA MET A 311 2.45 -19.13 -2.77
C MET A 311 1.90 -17.74 -3.02
N PHE A 312 2.53 -16.96 -3.89
CA PHE A 312 1.90 -15.76 -4.45
C PHE A 312 0.70 -16.20 -5.28
N SER A 313 -0.42 -15.50 -5.14
CA SER A 313 -1.64 -15.87 -5.86
C SER A 313 -1.83 -15.07 -7.13
N TYR A 314 -2.30 -15.74 -8.16
CA TYR A 314 -2.73 -15.15 -9.42
C TYR A 314 -4.17 -15.58 -9.69
N PHE A 315 -5.08 -14.63 -9.62
CA PHE A 315 -6.50 -14.83 -9.90
C PHE A 315 -6.77 -14.30 -11.31
N HIS A 316 -7.04 -15.22 -12.22
CA HIS A 316 -7.39 -14.92 -13.61
C HIS A 316 -8.87 -14.57 -13.72
N ASN A 317 -9.18 -13.51 -14.45
CA ASN A 317 -10.54 -13.03 -14.68
C ASN A 317 -11.18 -13.80 -15.85
N GLU A 318 -12.06 -14.74 -15.53
CA GLU A 318 -12.78 -15.57 -16.52
C GLU A 318 -13.88 -14.82 -17.29
N GLY A 319 -14.10 -13.53 -16.96
CA GLY A 319 -15.25 -12.76 -17.42
C GLY A 319 -16.53 -13.11 -16.65
N GLY A 320 -17.58 -12.31 -16.89
CA GLY A 320 -18.85 -12.47 -16.18
C GLY A 320 -18.76 -12.24 -14.67
N GLY A 321 -17.73 -11.53 -14.22
CA GLY A 321 -17.51 -11.17 -12.82
C GLY A 321 -17.03 -12.34 -11.96
N LEU A 322 -16.29 -13.30 -12.50
CA LEU A 322 -15.74 -14.44 -11.79
C LEU A 322 -14.24 -14.57 -12.02
N PHE A 323 -13.52 -15.06 -11.00
CA PHE A 323 -12.10 -15.34 -11.05
C PHE A 323 -11.81 -16.81 -10.76
N GLU A 324 -10.77 -17.34 -11.40
CA GLU A 324 -10.16 -18.64 -11.08
C GLU A 324 -8.77 -18.43 -10.48
N ASP A 325 -8.43 -19.18 -9.42
CA ASP A 325 -7.04 -19.22 -8.90
C ASP A 325 -6.15 -19.97 -9.89
N PHE A 326 -5.40 -19.23 -10.67
CA PHE A 326 -4.49 -19.73 -11.71
C PHE A 326 -3.05 -19.91 -11.23
N THR A 327 -2.81 -19.83 -9.92
CA THR A 327 -1.49 -19.88 -9.27
C THR A 327 -0.68 -21.11 -9.67
N HIS A 328 -1.31 -22.28 -9.67
CA HIS A 328 -0.67 -23.53 -10.06
C HIS A 328 -0.52 -23.68 -11.57
N ALA A 329 -1.54 -23.33 -12.33
CA ALA A 329 -1.55 -23.46 -13.79
C ALA A 329 -0.54 -22.52 -14.46
N SER A 330 -0.33 -21.32 -13.94
CA SER A 330 0.69 -20.36 -14.40
C SER A 330 2.12 -20.70 -13.95
N HIS A 331 2.30 -21.72 -13.12
CA HIS A 331 3.55 -22.07 -12.45
C HIS A 331 4.08 -21.03 -11.44
N LEU A 332 3.38 -19.95 -11.18
CA LEU A 332 3.75 -18.89 -10.24
C LEU A 332 3.98 -19.44 -8.83
N GLY A 333 3.10 -20.34 -8.37
CA GLY A 333 3.20 -20.94 -7.05
C GLY A 333 4.54 -21.65 -6.82
N ARG A 334 5.02 -22.41 -7.82
CA ARG A 334 6.31 -23.10 -7.74
C ARG A 334 7.50 -22.12 -7.68
N LEU A 335 7.39 -20.99 -8.35
CA LEU A 335 8.45 -19.99 -8.39
C LEU A 335 8.50 -19.16 -7.10
N SER A 336 7.36 -18.96 -6.44
CA SER A 336 7.22 -18.02 -5.31
C SER A 336 7.21 -18.67 -3.92
N ILE A 337 7.06 -19.99 -3.81
CA ILE A 337 6.87 -20.69 -2.52
C ILE A 337 7.92 -20.37 -1.44
N PHE A 338 9.16 -20.06 -1.83
CA PHE A 338 10.24 -19.71 -0.91
C PHE A 338 10.50 -18.19 -0.82
N MET A 339 9.64 -17.38 -1.42
CA MET A 339 9.76 -15.92 -1.44
C MET A 339 8.83 -15.30 -0.42
N SER A 340 9.25 -14.20 0.18
CA SER A 340 8.37 -13.32 0.97
C SER A 340 8.24 -12.00 0.21
N GLY A 341 7.11 -11.84 -0.51
CA GLY A 341 6.84 -10.67 -1.34
C GLY A 341 6.13 -9.57 -0.56
N TRP A 342 6.49 -8.32 -0.80
CA TRP A 342 5.89 -7.14 -0.18
C TRP A 342 5.09 -6.31 -1.17
N SER A 343 5.77 -5.74 -2.16
CA SER A 343 5.13 -4.98 -3.23
C SER A 343 5.23 -5.77 -4.52
N ASN A 344 4.30 -5.54 -5.43
CA ASN A 344 4.27 -6.22 -6.73
C ASN A 344 3.81 -5.27 -7.83
N GLY A 345 3.85 -5.76 -9.06
CA GLY A 345 3.34 -5.05 -10.21
C GLY A 345 3.29 -5.96 -11.45
N ILE A 346 2.34 -5.64 -12.31
CA ILE A 346 2.12 -6.27 -13.62
C ILE A 346 2.50 -5.25 -14.69
N PHE A 347 3.65 -5.44 -15.36
CA PHE A 347 4.20 -4.51 -16.34
C PHE A 347 4.88 -5.24 -17.49
N ASP A 348 4.92 -4.63 -18.68
CA ASP A 348 5.76 -5.07 -19.78
C ASP A 348 7.14 -4.40 -19.63
N PHE A 349 8.08 -5.06 -18.94
CA PHE A 349 9.41 -4.52 -18.65
C PHE A 349 10.35 -4.52 -19.86
N ASN A 350 10.05 -5.30 -20.88
CA ASN A 350 10.93 -5.47 -22.04
C ASN A 350 10.32 -4.92 -23.34
N ASN A 351 9.09 -4.38 -23.29
CA ASN A 351 8.31 -3.88 -24.41
C ASN A 351 8.09 -4.93 -25.52
N ASP A 352 7.86 -6.21 -25.13
CA ASP A 352 7.54 -7.28 -26.07
C ASP A 352 6.02 -7.47 -26.29
N GLY A 353 5.19 -6.68 -25.61
CA GLY A 353 3.74 -6.69 -25.68
C GLY A 353 3.06 -7.63 -24.68
N TRP A 354 3.83 -8.40 -23.92
CA TRP A 354 3.33 -9.27 -22.85
C TRP A 354 3.69 -8.70 -21.47
N LYS A 355 2.79 -8.90 -20.50
CA LYS A 355 3.06 -8.43 -19.14
C LYS A 355 3.97 -9.40 -18.39
N ASP A 356 4.91 -8.84 -17.67
CA ASP A 356 5.74 -9.53 -16.69
C ASP A 356 5.21 -9.29 -15.28
N LEU A 357 5.48 -10.24 -14.36
CA LEU A 357 5.18 -10.08 -12.93
C LEU A 357 6.44 -9.69 -12.18
N PHE A 358 6.36 -8.63 -11.41
CA PHE A 358 7.43 -8.17 -10.52
C PHE A 358 6.99 -8.31 -9.06
N ALA A 359 7.89 -8.74 -8.19
CA ALA A 359 7.69 -8.73 -6.75
C ALA A 359 8.97 -8.31 -6.04
N SER A 360 8.87 -7.36 -5.11
CA SER A 360 9.94 -7.04 -4.17
C SER A 360 9.92 -8.01 -3.00
N ASN A 361 11.06 -8.61 -2.67
CA ASN A 361 11.15 -9.65 -1.67
C ASN A 361 12.03 -9.26 -0.49
N SER A 362 11.57 -9.56 0.74
CA SER A 362 12.33 -9.43 1.98
C SER A 362 11.72 -10.35 3.04
N HIS A 363 12.53 -10.84 3.98
CA HIS A 363 12.02 -11.66 5.08
C HIS A 363 11.24 -10.82 6.11
N VAL A 364 10.15 -11.40 6.65
CA VAL A 364 9.37 -10.81 7.76
C VAL A 364 10.05 -11.01 9.11
N ASN A 365 10.97 -12.00 9.23
CA ASN A 365 11.70 -12.29 10.44
C ASN A 365 13.19 -11.93 10.24
N ASP A 366 13.74 -11.13 11.14
CA ASP A 366 15.13 -10.70 11.13
C ASP A 366 16.13 -11.77 11.64
N GLN A 367 15.63 -12.94 12.05
CA GLN A 367 16.44 -14.02 12.61
C GLN A 367 16.50 -15.27 11.73
N VAL A 368 16.02 -15.21 10.51
CA VAL A 368 16.00 -16.35 9.58
C VAL A 368 17.36 -17.01 9.41
N GLU A 369 18.44 -16.21 9.37
CA GLU A 369 19.82 -16.75 9.25
C GLU A 369 20.33 -17.46 10.50
N GLN A 370 19.66 -17.29 11.65
CA GLN A 370 20.05 -17.94 12.92
C GLN A 370 19.31 -19.24 13.16
N GLU A 371 18.23 -19.48 12.42
CA GLU A 371 17.39 -20.69 12.52
C GLU A 371 17.68 -21.72 11.41
N MET A 372 18.50 -21.37 10.42
CA MET A 372 19.02 -22.23 9.36
C MET A 372 20.40 -22.82 9.75
#